data_5db2875e90274fb6d2b24f64a0caf95d
#
_entry.id   5db2875e90274fb6d2b24f64a0caf95d
#
_cell.length_a   1.000
_cell.length_b   1.000
_cell.length_c   1.000
_cell.angle_alpha   90.00
_cell.angle_beta   90.00
_cell.angle_gamma   90.00
#
_symmetry.space_group_name_H-M   'P 1'
#
loop_
_entity.id
_entity.type
_entity.pdbx_description
1 polymer ?
#
loop_
_entity_poly.entity_id
_entity_poly.type
_entity_poly.pdbx_seq_one_letter_code
_entity_poly.pdbx_strand_id
1 'polypeptide(L)'
;VGSEMCIRDRTGGDANHLQGDIENGYYIKPTLFKGNNKMRIFQEEIFGPVLAVTTFKDEAEAIELANDTIYGLGAGVWTRDAHQLYQVPRAIQAGRVWVNQYHSYPAGAPFGGYKQSGIGRENHKMMLDHYRQTKNMLVSYSKKKLGFF
;
A
#
# COMPACT_ATOMS: atom_id res chain seq x y z
N VAL A 1 -12.57 -17.90 16.27
CA VAL A 1 -13.78 -17.35 16.95
C VAL A 1 -13.38 -16.54 18.20
N GLY A 2 -12.26 -16.81 18.89
CA GLY A 2 -11.88 -16.12 20.13
C GLY A 2 -11.18 -14.77 19.99
N SER A 3 -10.63 -14.44 18.82
CA SER A 3 -9.86 -13.20 18.64
C SER A 3 -10.69 -11.97 18.26
N GLU A 4 -11.92 -12.17 17.81
CA GLU A 4 -12.80 -11.07 17.36
C GLU A 4 -13.54 -10.38 18.51
N MET A 5 -13.55 -10.97 19.72
CA MET A 5 -14.24 -10.38 20.88
C MET A 5 -13.62 -9.07 21.42
N CYS A 6 -12.47 -8.64 20.90
CA CYS A 6 -11.81 -7.41 21.33
C CYS A 6 -11.97 -6.25 20.34
N ILE A 7 -12.71 -6.42 19.25
CA ILE A 7 -13.04 -5.35 18.32
C ILE A 7 -14.04 -4.41 19.02
N ARG A 8 -13.73 -3.13 19.06
CA ARG A 8 -14.66 -2.09 19.54
C ARG A 8 -14.95 -1.13 18.40
N ASP A 9 -16.21 -1.05 18.04
CA ASP A 9 -16.71 0.03 17.19
C ASP A 9 -16.47 1.35 17.91
N ARG A 10 -15.90 2.30 17.20
CA ARG A 10 -15.72 3.66 17.68
C ARG A 10 -16.72 4.62 17.06
N THR A 11 -17.10 4.33 15.82
CA THR A 11 -18.15 5.04 15.10
C THR A 11 -18.59 4.21 13.91
N GLY A 12 -19.81 4.38 13.46
CA GLY A 12 -20.38 3.58 12.38
C GLY A 12 -20.86 2.19 12.87
N GLY A 13 -20.81 1.19 12.00
CA GLY A 13 -21.16 -0.20 12.32
C GLY A 13 -22.67 -0.50 12.32
N ASP A 14 -23.52 0.51 12.33
CA ASP A 14 -24.96 0.34 12.26
C ASP A 14 -25.41 0.07 10.83
N ALA A 15 -26.53 -0.65 10.70
CA ALA A 15 -27.21 -0.79 9.43
C ALA A 15 -27.58 0.59 8.86
N ASN A 16 -27.36 0.75 7.57
CA ASN A 16 -27.67 1.99 6.90
C ASN A 16 -29.15 1.99 6.54
N HIS A 17 -29.95 2.80 7.23
CA HIS A 17 -31.37 2.98 6.96
C HIS A 17 -31.59 4.20 6.06
N LEU A 18 -31.28 4.06 4.78
CA LEU A 18 -31.61 5.05 3.77
C LEU A 18 -33.08 4.89 3.36
N GLN A 19 -33.70 5.98 2.91
CA GLN A 19 -35.10 6.01 2.47
C GLN A 19 -35.19 6.50 1.02
N GLY A 20 -36.35 6.20 0.38
CA GLY A 20 -36.62 6.61 -0.98
C GLY A 20 -35.85 5.79 -2.02
N ASP A 21 -35.47 6.42 -3.13
CA ASP A 21 -34.87 5.76 -4.30
C ASP A 21 -33.54 5.05 -4.03
N ILE A 22 -32.90 5.35 -2.89
CA ILE A 22 -31.61 4.79 -2.49
C ILE A 22 -31.73 3.69 -1.42
N GLU A 23 -32.94 3.35 -0.98
CA GLU A 23 -33.19 2.38 0.09
C GLU A 23 -32.57 1.00 -0.20
N ASN A 24 -32.59 0.56 -1.45
CA ASN A 24 -32.07 -0.73 -1.88
C ASN A 24 -30.61 -0.67 -2.38
N GLY A 25 -29.91 0.44 -2.19
CA GLY A 25 -28.53 0.59 -2.59
C GLY A 25 -27.54 -0.03 -1.60
N TYR A 26 -26.32 -0.33 -2.10
CA TYR A 26 -25.22 -0.92 -1.30
C TYR A 26 -24.44 0.15 -0.55
N TYR A 27 -25.11 0.91 0.31
CA TYR A 27 -24.49 1.99 1.08
C TYR A 27 -24.07 1.49 2.45
N ILE A 28 -22.84 1.81 2.82
CA ILE A 28 -22.24 1.48 4.12
C ILE A 28 -21.74 2.77 4.76
N LYS A 29 -22.07 2.98 6.04
CA LYS A 29 -21.54 4.11 6.81
C LYS A 29 -20.03 3.95 7.02
N PRO A 30 -19.24 5.04 6.93
CA PRO A 30 -17.85 5.01 7.36
C PRO A 30 -17.74 4.47 8.79
N THR A 31 -16.91 3.45 8.96
CA THR A 31 -16.81 2.71 10.23
C THR A 31 -15.37 2.69 10.70
N LEU A 32 -15.17 2.95 11.99
CA LEU A 32 -13.87 2.95 12.64
C LEU A 32 -13.83 1.89 13.73
N PHE A 33 -12.89 0.96 13.59
CA PHE A 33 -12.63 -0.09 14.59
C PHE A 33 -11.31 0.16 15.31
N LYS A 34 -11.31 -0.06 16.62
CA LYS A 34 -10.08 -0.16 17.39
C LYS A 34 -9.84 -1.62 17.76
N GLY A 35 -8.63 -2.09 17.49
CA GLY A 35 -8.25 -3.47 17.77
C GLY A 35 -6.75 -3.67 17.86
N ASN A 36 -6.29 -4.86 17.60
CA ASN A 36 -4.88 -5.22 17.53
C ASN A 36 -4.54 -5.84 16.16
N ASN A 37 -3.26 -5.82 15.82
CA ASN A 37 -2.76 -6.19 14.50
C ASN A 37 -2.99 -7.67 14.12
N LYS A 38 -3.31 -8.54 15.07
CA LYS A 38 -3.57 -9.97 14.81
C LYS A 38 -5.02 -10.25 14.39
N MET A 39 -5.88 -9.26 14.45
CA MET A 39 -7.25 -9.39 14.00
C MET A 39 -7.34 -9.39 12.48
N ARG A 40 -8.28 -10.15 11.94
CA ARG A 40 -8.51 -10.31 10.51
C ARG A 40 -8.67 -8.97 9.79
N ILE A 41 -9.38 -8.01 10.38
CA ILE A 41 -9.61 -6.68 9.79
C ILE A 41 -8.34 -5.82 9.64
N PHE A 42 -7.21 -6.20 10.29
CA PHE A 42 -5.92 -5.57 10.12
C PHE A 42 -5.04 -6.29 9.09
N GLN A 43 -5.38 -7.52 8.74
CA GLN A 43 -4.57 -8.37 7.87
C GLN A 43 -5.17 -8.58 6.49
N GLU A 44 -6.50 -8.45 6.35
CA GLU A 44 -7.19 -8.61 5.08
C GLU A 44 -7.71 -7.27 4.56
N GLU A 45 -7.69 -7.11 3.25
CA GLU A 45 -8.25 -5.92 2.59
C GLU A 45 -9.77 -5.97 2.62
N ILE A 46 -10.41 -4.97 3.25
CA ILE A 46 -11.87 -4.88 3.34
C ILE A 46 -12.47 -4.28 2.06
N PHE A 47 -11.74 -3.43 1.37
CA PHE A 47 -12.16 -2.70 0.17
C PHE A 47 -13.46 -1.91 0.37
N GLY A 48 -13.56 -1.17 1.47
CA GLY A 48 -14.73 -0.38 1.84
C GLY A 48 -14.39 0.75 2.81
N PRO A 49 -15.37 1.57 3.23
CA PRO A 49 -15.16 2.72 4.09
C PRO A 49 -14.93 2.32 5.56
N VAL A 50 -13.96 1.47 5.80
CA VAL A 50 -13.61 0.92 7.11
C VAL A 50 -12.17 1.26 7.45
N LEU A 51 -11.94 1.78 8.64
CA LEU A 51 -10.63 2.09 9.18
C LEU A 51 -10.36 1.26 10.44
N ALA A 52 -9.36 0.41 10.39
CA ALA A 52 -8.84 -0.32 11.54
C ALA A 52 -7.72 0.48 12.21
N VAL A 53 -7.82 0.70 13.52
CA VAL A 53 -6.91 1.55 14.29
C VAL A 53 -6.32 0.75 15.44
N THR A 54 -5.01 0.80 15.58
CA THR A 54 -4.29 0.30 16.75
C THR A 54 -3.34 1.36 17.31
N THR A 55 -2.86 1.15 18.51
CA THR A 55 -1.88 2.02 19.16
C THR A 55 -0.54 1.30 19.22
N PHE A 56 0.53 2.06 19.29
CA PHE A 56 1.90 1.60 19.50
C PHE A 56 2.54 2.36 20.65
N LYS A 57 3.57 1.81 21.26
CA LYS A 57 4.28 2.39 22.39
C LYS A 57 5.50 3.23 21.97
N ASP A 58 6.15 2.85 20.87
CA ASP A 58 7.36 3.48 20.38
C ASP A 58 7.51 3.33 18.86
N GLU A 59 8.52 3.98 18.29
CA GLU A 59 8.79 3.96 16.85
C GLU A 59 9.06 2.55 16.31
N ALA A 60 9.78 1.75 17.07
CA ALA A 60 10.13 0.38 16.64
C ALA A 60 8.90 -0.49 16.48
N GLU A 61 7.99 -0.44 17.46
CA GLU A 61 6.71 -1.15 17.39
C GLU A 61 5.82 -0.60 16.27
N ALA A 62 5.81 0.72 16.03
CA ALA A 62 5.06 1.30 14.93
C ALA A 62 5.51 0.75 13.57
N ILE A 63 6.82 0.64 13.36
CA ILE A 63 7.42 0.07 12.13
C ILE A 63 7.11 -1.42 12.02
N GLU A 64 7.24 -2.17 13.12
CA GLU A 64 6.91 -3.60 13.15
C GLU A 64 5.45 -3.84 12.75
N LEU A 65 4.51 -3.14 13.40
CA LEU A 65 3.07 -3.26 13.10
C LEU A 65 2.74 -2.85 11.66
N ALA A 66 3.35 -1.77 11.17
CA ALA A 66 3.13 -1.32 9.79
C ALA A 66 3.63 -2.33 8.74
N ASN A 67 4.66 -3.09 9.08
CA ASN A 67 5.25 -4.10 8.20
C ASN A 67 4.65 -5.51 8.37
N ASP A 68 3.91 -5.76 9.45
CA ASP A 68 3.28 -7.06 9.75
C ASP A 68 1.98 -7.25 8.93
N THR A 69 2.13 -7.27 7.62
CA THR A 69 1.07 -7.51 6.63
C THR A 69 1.68 -8.10 5.37
N ILE A 70 0.86 -8.82 4.59
CA ILE A 70 1.25 -9.31 3.27
C ILE A 70 1.26 -8.21 2.20
N TYR A 71 0.73 -7.04 2.48
CA TYR A 71 0.62 -5.91 1.56
C TYR A 71 1.74 -4.89 1.78
N GLY A 72 1.93 -4.02 0.80
CA GLY A 72 2.91 -2.96 0.85
C GLY A 72 2.76 -1.97 -0.31
N LEU A 73 1.54 -1.46 -0.55
CA LEU A 73 1.29 -0.53 -1.64
C LEU A 73 1.71 0.89 -1.27
N GLY A 74 1.12 1.44 -0.22
CA GLY A 74 1.35 2.80 0.21
C GLY A 74 1.26 2.94 1.73
N ALA A 75 1.98 3.92 2.26
CA ALA A 75 1.95 4.28 3.67
C ALA A 75 2.05 5.80 3.85
N GLY A 76 1.56 6.29 4.96
CA GLY A 76 1.67 7.70 5.36
C GLY A 76 2.31 7.83 6.74
N VAL A 77 3.25 8.76 6.88
CA VAL A 77 3.93 9.06 8.14
C VAL A 77 3.73 10.53 8.47
N TRP A 78 3.27 10.82 9.68
CA TRP A 78 3.15 12.18 10.19
C TRP A 78 4.02 12.35 11.43
N THR A 79 4.99 13.24 11.34
CA THR A 79 5.89 13.55 12.44
C THR A 79 6.45 14.97 12.29
N ARG A 80 6.90 15.56 13.40
CA ARG A 80 7.66 16.82 13.43
C ARG A 80 9.16 16.57 13.69
N ASP A 81 9.54 15.36 14.02
CA ASP A 81 10.92 14.99 14.29
C ASP A 81 11.68 14.80 12.97
N ALA A 82 12.77 15.55 12.79
CA ALA A 82 13.56 15.52 11.55
C ALA A 82 14.25 14.16 11.32
N HIS A 83 14.60 13.43 12.37
CA HIS A 83 15.17 12.09 12.25
C HIS A 83 14.13 11.09 11.74
N GLN A 84 12.95 11.10 12.35
CA GLN A 84 11.83 10.23 11.97
C GLN A 84 11.34 10.48 10.53
N LEU A 85 11.42 11.72 10.02
CA LEU A 85 11.06 12.04 8.63
C LEU A 85 11.80 11.20 7.59
N TYR A 86 13.00 10.72 7.92
CA TYR A 86 13.83 9.93 7.01
C TYR A 86 13.95 8.46 7.41
N GLN A 87 14.02 8.16 8.69
CA GLN A 87 14.24 6.79 9.15
C GLN A 87 12.99 5.92 9.04
N VAL A 88 11.85 6.42 9.51
CA VAL A 88 10.61 5.66 9.49
C VAL A 88 10.15 5.31 8.07
N PRO A 89 10.11 6.24 7.09
CA PRO A 89 9.73 5.90 5.72
C PRO A 89 10.65 4.87 5.06
N ARG A 90 11.94 4.86 5.39
CA ARG A 90 12.90 3.87 4.86
C ARG A 90 12.68 2.48 5.44
N ALA A 91 12.20 2.39 6.68
CA ALA A 91 11.95 1.13 7.35
C ALA A 91 10.60 0.51 6.97
N ILE A 92 9.64 1.30 6.48
CA ILE A 92 8.34 0.81 6.05
C ILE A 92 8.45 0.11 4.69
N GLN A 93 7.93 -1.11 4.62
CA GLN A 93 7.95 -1.97 3.44
C GLN A 93 6.75 -1.68 2.52
N ALA A 94 6.71 -0.47 1.98
CA ALA A 94 5.70 -0.05 1.01
C ALA A 94 6.37 0.60 -0.21
N GLY A 95 5.76 0.45 -1.37
CA GLY A 95 6.28 0.98 -2.62
C GLY A 95 6.21 2.49 -2.71
N ARG A 96 5.31 3.11 -1.95
CA ARG A 96 5.26 4.56 -1.76
C ARG A 96 5.03 4.91 -0.30
N VAL A 97 5.79 5.85 0.20
CA VAL A 97 5.57 6.42 1.54
C VAL A 97 5.47 7.94 1.41
N TRP A 98 4.34 8.48 1.89
CA TRP A 98 4.14 9.92 2.03
C TRP A 98 4.55 10.36 3.43
N VAL A 99 5.17 11.51 3.52
CA VAL A 99 5.57 12.10 4.80
C VAL A 99 4.94 13.47 4.95
N ASN A 100 4.16 13.66 6.03
CA ASN A 100 3.40 14.88 6.32
C ASN A 100 2.47 15.33 5.18
N GLN A 101 2.12 14.42 4.32
CA GLN A 101 1.15 14.56 3.23
C GLN A 101 0.55 13.20 2.90
N TYR A 102 -0.48 13.17 2.11
CA TYR A 102 -1.07 11.93 1.63
C TYR A 102 -1.68 12.11 0.24
N HIS A 103 -1.71 11.02 -0.54
CA HIS A 103 -2.39 10.91 -1.82
C HIS A 103 -1.86 11.82 -2.93
N SER A 104 -0.57 12.18 -2.90
CA SER A 104 0.11 12.91 -3.97
C SER A 104 0.75 11.93 -4.96
N TYR A 105 0.46 12.08 -6.26
CA TYR A 105 0.93 11.20 -7.34
C TYR A 105 1.59 12.00 -8.47
N PRO A 106 2.79 12.55 -8.27
CA PRO A 106 3.49 13.26 -9.35
C PRO A 106 3.87 12.27 -10.46
N ALA A 107 3.66 12.66 -11.71
CA ALA A 107 3.89 11.81 -12.89
C ALA A 107 5.34 11.31 -13.02
N GLY A 108 6.30 12.07 -12.51
CA GLY A 108 7.72 11.71 -12.51
C GLY A 108 8.16 10.77 -11.39
N ALA A 109 7.26 10.36 -10.49
CA ALA A 109 7.58 9.45 -9.39
C ALA A 109 6.92 8.09 -9.60
N PRO A 110 7.69 6.97 -9.62
CA PRO A 110 7.13 5.65 -9.79
C PRO A 110 6.18 5.29 -8.64
N PHE A 111 5.07 4.63 -8.98
CA PHE A 111 4.08 4.11 -8.04
C PHE A 111 3.89 2.61 -8.25
N GLY A 112 3.82 1.86 -7.19
CA GLY A 112 3.58 0.42 -7.23
C GLY A 112 3.86 -0.27 -5.90
N GLY A 113 3.47 -1.52 -5.78
CA GLY A 113 3.49 -2.27 -4.53
C GLY A 113 4.80 -2.98 -4.21
N TYR A 114 4.95 -3.29 -2.94
CA TYR A 114 5.84 -4.32 -2.41
C TYR A 114 5.00 -5.55 -2.05
N LYS A 115 5.66 -6.65 -1.75
CA LYS A 115 5.00 -7.90 -1.29
C LYS A 115 3.87 -8.30 -2.25
N GLN A 116 2.69 -8.66 -1.73
CA GLN A 116 1.54 -9.06 -2.55
C GLN A 116 0.74 -7.88 -3.14
N SER A 117 1.12 -6.66 -2.87
CA SER A 117 0.48 -5.48 -3.50
C SER A 117 0.87 -5.26 -4.95
N GLY A 118 1.82 -6.01 -5.48
CA GLY A 118 2.14 -6.01 -6.91
C GLY A 118 3.64 -5.93 -7.22
N ILE A 119 3.98 -6.14 -8.50
CA ILE A 119 5.35 -6.25 -8.98
C ILE A 119 5.75 -5.03 -9.83
N GLY A 120 4.85 -4.51 -10.63
CA GLY A 120 5.11 -3.44 -11.58
C GLY A 120 5.20 -2.05 -10.96
N ARG A 121 5.50 -1.08 -11.80
CA ARG A 121 5.45 0.35 -11.43
C ARG A 121 4.66 1.12 -12.48
N GLU A 122 3.78 2.00 -11.99
CA GLU A 122 3.06 2.99 -12.78
C GLU A 122 3.75 4.35 -12.67
N ASN A 123 3.41 5.26 -13.53
CA ASN A 123 4.05 6.56 -13.68
C ASN A 123 5.55 6.43 -13.98
N HIS A 124 6.24 7.56 -14.09
CA HIS A 124 7.65 7.57 -14.43
C HIS A 124 7.96 6.78 -15.72
N LYS A 125 9.16 6.94 -16.28
CA LYS A 125 9.60 6.19 -17.47
C LYS A 125 9.67 4.66 -17.26
N MET A 126 9.76 4.20 -16.02
CA MET A 126 9.75 2.76 -15.69
C MET A 126 8.47 2.06 -16.16
N MET A 127 7.34 2.76 -16.22
CA MET A 127 6.11 2.20 -16.75
C MET A 127 6.26 1.70 -18.20
N LEU A 128 7.05 2.41 -19.00
CA LEU A 128 7.26 2.05 -20.40
C LEU A 128 7.95 0.70 -20.57
N ASP A 129 8.73 0.26 -19.59
CA ASP A 129 9.43 -1.04 -19.66
C ASP A 129 8.44 -2.21 -19.63
N HIS A 130 7.26 -2.02 -19.02
CA HIS A 130 6.20 -3.03 -18.98
C HIS A 130 5.39 -3.13 -20.29
N TYR A 131 5.45 -2.10 -21.15
CA TYR A 131 4.74 -2.04 -22.43
C TYR A 131 5.66 -2.21 -23.64
N ARG A 132 6.94 -2.52 -23.43
CA ARG A 132 7.96 -2.69 -24.47
C ARG A 132 8.67 -4.02 -24.32
N GLN A 133 9.15 -4.51 -25.44
CA GLN A 133 10.07 -5.65 -25.48
C GLN A 133 11.44 -5.18 -25.93
N THR A 134 12.47 -5.55 -25.19
CA THR A 134 13.85 -5.27 -25.55
C THR A 134 14.31 -6.25 -26.62
N LYS A 135 14.82 -5.74 -27.75
CA LYS A 135 15.46 -6.51 -28.79
C LYS A 135 16.90 -6.05 -28.94
N ASN A 136 17.82 -6.97 -28.90
CA ASN A 136 19.20 -6.73 -29.25
C ASN A 136 19.46 -7.24 -30.69
N MET A 137 20.11 -6.40 -31.51
CA MET A 137 20.52 -6.75 -32.85
C MET A 137 22.04 -6.55 -32.96
N LEU A 138 22.76 -7.63 -33.15
CA LEU A 138 24.20 -7.59 -33.40
C LEU A 138 24.45 -7.83 -34.89
N VAL A 139 25.01 -6.87 -35.59
CA VAL A 139 25.27 -6.92 -37.02
C VAL A 139 26.77 -6.79 -37.25
N SER A 140 27.36 -7.75 -37.90
CA SER A 140 28.77 -7.68 -38.34
C SER A 140 28.86 -7.40 -39.83
N TYR A 141 29.69 -6.43 -40.19
CA TYR A 141 30.11 -6.14 -41.57
C TYR A 141 31.48 -6.76 -41.89
N SER A 142 32.04 -7.57 -40.98
CA SER A 142 33.32 -8.22 -41.19
C SER A 142 33.20 -9.29 -42.28
N LYS A 143 34.10 -9.26 -43.27
CA LYS A 143 34.26 -10.32 -44.27
C LYS A 143 35.11 -11.49 -43.74
N LYS A 144 35.68 -11.36 -42.56
CA LYS A 144 36.50 -12.41 -41.91
C LYS A 144 35.61 -13.23 -40.97
N LYS A 145 35.97 -14.49 -40.75
CA LYS A 145 35.35 -15.32 -39.73
C LYS A 145 35.50 -14.67 -38.36
N LEU A 146 34.43 -14.65 -37.56
CA LEU A 146 34.42 -14.03 -36.24
C LEU A 146 35.07 -14.90 -35.14
N GLY A 147 35.41 -16.15 -35.48
CA GLY A 147 36.18 -17.03 -34.58
C GLY A 147 35.39 -17.58 -33.38
N PHE A 148 34.08 -17.62 -33.45
CA PHE A 148 33.26 -18.18 -32.38
C PHE A 148 33.08 -19.70 -32.44
N PHE A 149 33.43 -20.33 -33.60
CA PHE A 149 33.38 -21.77 -33.85
C PHE A 149 34.49 -22.18 -34.84
#